data_b8ae67b4fff10fdb28b7ac53be055586
#
_entry.id   b8ae67b4fff10fdb28b7ac53be055586
#
_cell.length_a   1.000
_cell.length_b   1.000
_cell.length_c   1.000
_cell.angle_alpha   90.00
_cell.angle_beta   90.00
_cell.angle_gamma   90.00
#
_symmetry.space_group_name_H-M   'P 1'
#
loop_
_entity.id
_entity.type
_entity.pdbx_description
1 polymer ?
#
loop_
_entity_poly.entity_id
_entity_poly.type
_entity_poly.pdbx_seq_one_letter_code
_entity_poly.pdbx_strand_id
1 'polypeptide(L)'
;VTRQLGQDDEVIVVDDAGADGTDLAIRDRFPQVRLLVHATNQGWTRAVLSAASHASGSYLLLLNSDTELRAGSLDAMLRFLHAHPAHAAVAPRMVDSTGATRHELMNLPRCSTPFWHARLVRRWWGDSAEWKRWHALDVDHERMGNVEQPPGACLLVRRTDWDLCGGVDPSMQLFFSDVELCARLRELGRLVAYLPAAVVEHAGGASTAQRTDFAAVWHRDRYTYHSQRFGFAGALCAWLSSGLDLAAHLVSRATPEPALPLLTTWLAMPWGQRSRA
;
A
#
# COMPACT_ATOMS: atom_id res chain seq x y z
N VAL A 1 -3.76 -10.87 16.00
CA VAL A 1 -2.31 -10.63 16.15
C VAL A 1 -1.85 -11.08 17.52
N THR A 2 -2.33 -10.50 18.62
CA THR A 2 -1.84 -10.72 20.00
C THR A 2 -1.72 -12.18 20.45
N ARG A 3 -2.50 -13.10 19.85
CA ARG A 3 -2.43 -14.55 20.15
C ARG A 3 -1.23 -15.27 19.50
N GLN A 4 -0.51 -14.61 18.60
CA GLN A 4 0.62 -15.18 17.85
C GLN A 4 1.96 -14.54 18.26
N LEU A 5 1.96 -13.66 19.22
CA LEU A 5 3.15 -12.94 19.68
C LEU A 5 3.97 -13.76 20.66
N GLY A 6 5.30 -13.71 20.52
CA GLY A 6 6.26 -14.13 21.52
C GLY A 6 6.43 -13.10 22.64
N GLN A 7 7.28 -13.42 23.62
CA GLN A 7 7.54 -12.51 24.76
C GLN A 7 8.27 -11.22 24.36
N ASP A 8 9.05 -11.27 23.28
CA ASP A 8 9.87 -10.15 22.80
C ASP A 8 9.20 -9.34 21.69
N ASP A 9 7.97 -9.72 21.30
CA ASP A 9 7.24 -9.02 20.24
C ASP A 9 6.44 -7.83 20.82
N GLU A 10 6.35 -6.76 20.05
CA GLU A 10 5.58 -5.57 20.40
C GLU A 10 4.47 -5.31 19.38
N VAL A 11 3.37 -4.73 19.84
CA VAL A 11 2.31 -4.20 18.98
C VAL A 11 2.20 -2.71 19.18
N ILE A 12 2.29 -1.98 18.06
CA ILE A 12 2.08 -0.54 18.04
C ILE A 12 0.86 -0.28 17.14
N VAL A 13 -0.15 0.33 17.70
CA VAL A 13 -1.34 0.78 16.97
C VAL A 13 -1.30 2.28 16.84
N VAL A 14 -1.58 2.79 15.64
CA VAL A 14 -1.73 4.21 15.40
C VAL A 14 -3.21 4.49 15.09
N ASP A 15 -3.82 5.29 15.94
CA ASP A 15 -5.12 5.90 15.68
C ASP A 15 -4.88 7.23 14.96
N ASP A 16 -5.21 7.26 13.67
CA ASP A 16 -4.97 8.43 12.80
C ASP A 16 -6.16 9.42 12.85
N ALA A 17 -6.50 9.84 14.06
CA ALA A 17 -7.63 10.72 14.39
C ALA A 17 -9.00 10.09 14.04
N GLY A 18 -9.18 8.82 14.35
CA GLY A 18 -10.47 8.14 14.31
C GLY A 18 -11.43 8.71 15.35
N ALA A 19 -12.70 8.92 14.98
CA ALA A 19 -13.73 9.42 15.91
C ALA A 19 -14.70 8.30 16.34
N ASP A 20 -14.28 7.04 16.23
CA ASP A 20 -15.12 5.85 16.44
C ASP A 20 -14.93 5.18 17.81
N GLY A 21 -14.07 5.75 18.68
CA GLY A 21 -13.74 5.21 20.01
C GLY A 21 -12.76 4.03 20.01
N THR A 22 -12.09 3.77 18.87
CA THR A 22 -11.06 2.72 18.77
C THR A 22 -9.95 2.92 19.79
N ASP A 23 -9.50 4.15 20.01
CA ASP A 23 -8.45 4.48 21.00
C ASP A 23 -8.85 4.09 22.44
N LEU A 24 -10.09 4.36 22.84
CA LEU A 24 -10.62 3.99 24.14
C LEU A 24 -10.73 2.46 24.28
N ALA A 25 -11.21 1.79 23.23
CA ALA A 25 -11.34 0.34 23.23
C ALA A 25 -9.99 -0.37 23.32
N ILE A 26 -8.95 0.17 22.69
CA ILE A 26 -7.58 -0.39 22.75
C ILE A 26 -7.02 -0.21 24.17
N ARG A 27 -7.14 0.99 24.77
CA ARG A 27 -6.67 1.25 26.13
C ARG A 27 -7.32 0.33 27.17
N ASP A 28 -8.61 0.07 27.01
CA ASP A 28 -9.39 -0.76 27.92
C ASP A 28 -9.07 -2.27 27.78
N ARG A 29 -9.06 -2.77 26.53
CA ARG A 29 -8.99 -4.21 26.24
C ARG A 29 -7.59 -4.74 26.01
N PHE A 30 -6.64 -3.89 25.62
CA PHE A 30 -5.28 -4.27 25.24
C PHE A 30 -4.24 -3.33 25.86
N PRO A 31 -4.15 -3.24 27.20
CA PRO A 31 -3.24 -2.31 27.88
C PRO A 31 -1.75 -2.57 27.57
N GLN A 32 -1.41 -3.77 27.05
CA GLN A 32 -0.06 -4.11 26.62
C GLN A 32 0.29 -3.56 25.22
N VAL A 33 -0.69 -3.08 24.45
CA VAL A 33 -0.47 -2.51 23.14
C VAL A 33 -0.03 -1.05 23.27
N ARG A 34 1.04 -0.68 22.58
CA ARG A 34 1.45 0.72 22.50
C ARG A 34 0.54 1.47 21.54
N LEU A 35 -0.26 2.37 22.07
CA LEU A 35 -1.17 3.20 21.26
C LEU A 35 -0.56 4.58 21.02
N LEU A 36 -0.50 4.99 19.74
CA LEU A 36 -0.19 6.35 19.32
C LEU A 36 -1.47 6.96 18.75
N VAL A 37 -1.79 8.20 19.12
CA VAL A 37 -2.98 8.91 18.65
C VAL A 37 -2.54 10.19 17.94
N HIS A 38 -2.89 10.33 16.67
CA HIS A 38 -2.66 11.57 15.93
C HIS A 38 -3.76 12.59 16.22
N ALA A 39 -3.40 13.86 16.27
CA ALA A 39 -4.37 14.94 16.45
C ALA A 39 -5.25 15.20 15.20
N THR A 40 -4.76 14.84 14.02
CA THR A 40 -5.44 14.96 12.72
C THR A 40 -5.11 13.78 11.85
N ASN A 41 -6.02 13.42 10.94
CA ASN A 41 -5.77 12.36 9.97
C ASN A 41 -4.62 12.73 9.01
N GLN A 42 -3.54 11.98 9.08
CA GLN A 42 -2.32 12.18 8.29
C GLN A 42 -2.16 11.13 7.17
N GLY A 43 -2.98 10.11 7.20
CA GLY A 43 -3.00 9.01 6.24
C GLY A 43 -2.09 7.84 6.62
N TRP A 44 -2.28 6.73 5.92
CA TRP A 44 -1.62 5.45 6.19
C TRP A 44 -0.10 5.56 6.26
N THR A 45 0.51 6.26 5.31
CA THR A 45 1.97 6.38 5.23
C THR A 45 2.58 7.01 6.48
N ARG A 46 1.97 8.09 6.98
CA ARG A 46 2.47 8.74 8.20
C ARG A 46 2.16 7.93 9.46
N ALA A 47 1.05 7.22 9.49
CA ALA A 47 0.75 6.28 10.57
C ALA A 47 1.80 5.18 10.66
N VAL A 48 2.17 4.58 9.51
CA VAL A 48 3.25 3.58 9.44
C VAL A 48 4.59 4.14 9.88
N LEU A 49 4.98 5.34 9.44
CA LEU A 49 6.22 5.98 9.86
C LEU A 49 6.24 6.29 11.36
N SER A 50 5.11 6.77 11.90
CA SER A 50 4.97 6.99 13.35
C SER A 50 5.17 5.69 14.14
N ALA A 51 4.52 4.60 13.71
CA ALA A 51 4.70 3.30 14.36
C ALA A 51 6.15 2.82 14.24
N ALA A 52 6.74 2.84 13.04
CA ALA A 52 8.09 2.37 12.78
C ALA A 52 9.16 3.13 13.59
N SER A 53 8.96 4.44 13.81
CA SER A 53 9.88 5.25 14.62
C SER A 53 9.88 4.88 16.12
N HIS A 54 8.83 4.21 16.58
CA HIS A 54 8.68 3.77 17.96
C HIS A 54 8.94 2.26 18.15
N ALA A 55 9.09 1.54 17.04
CA ALA A 55 9.37 0.12 17.03
C ALA A 55 10.84 -0.15 17.32
N SER A 56 11.14 -1.23 18.05
CA SER A 56 12.49 -1.70 18.41
C SER A 56 12.85 -3.05 17.77
N GLY A 57 11.86 -3.78 17.24
CA GLY A 57 12.01 -5.12 16.68
C GLY A 57 12.93 -5.20 15.46
N SER A 58 13.57 -6.35 15.27
CA SER A 58 14.44 -6.66 14.10
C SER A 58 13.65 -6.83 12.80
N TYR A 59 12.35 -7.00 12.90
CA TYR A 59 11.40 -7.07 11.78
C TYR A 59 10.23 -6.13 12.03
N LEU A 60 9.71 -5.53 11.00
CA LEU A 60 8.52 -4.70 11.03
C LEU A 60 7.40 -5.40 10.25
N LEU A 61 6.31 -5.73 10.90
CA LEU A 61 5.10 -6.20 10.26
C LEU A 61 4.17 -5.02 10.03
N LEU A 62 4.10 -4.56 8.77
CA LEU A 62 3.06 -3.63 8.35
C LEU A 62 1.75 -4.41 8.27
N LEU A 63 0.73 -3.94 8.96
CA LEU A 63 -0.55 -4.66 9.06
C LEU A 63 -1.72 -3.68 9.10
N ASN A 64 -2.62 -3.79 8.15
CA ASN A 64 -3.84 -2.99 8.15
C ASN A 64 -4.81 -3.47 9.25
N SER A 65 -5.64 -2.56 9.75
CA SER A 65 -6.61 -2.84 10.82
C SER A 65 -7.75 -3.77 10.38
N ASP A 66 -8.00 -3.91 9.09
CA ASP A 66 -9.01 -4.78 8.47
C ASP A 66 -8.43 -6.13 8.00
N THR A 67 -7.35 -6.58 8.65
CA THR A 67 -6.69 -7.86 8.38
C THR A 67 -6.69 -8.78 9.58
N GLU A 68 -6.79 -10.09 9.34
CA GLU A 68 -6.66 -11.12 10.36
C GLU A 68 -5.62 -12.18 9.95
N LEU A 69 -4.55 -12.29 10.74
CA LEU A 69 -3.50 -13.30 10.54
C LEU A 69 -4.02 -14.68 10.95
N ARG A 70 -4.01 -15.65 10.03
CA ARG A 70 -4.27 -17.05 10.35
C ARG A 70 -3.15 -17.63 11.23
N ALA A 71 -3.49 -18.62 12.04
CA ALA A 71 -2.54 -19.23 12.97
C ALA A 71 -1.27 -19.74 12.26
N GLY A 72 -0.10 -19.42 12.81
CA GLY A 72 1.21 -19.79 12.27
C GLY A 72 1.70 -18.96 11.09
N SER A 73 0.93 -18.00 10.57
CA SER A 73 1.34 -17.18 9.44
C SER A 73 2.51 -16.26 9.77
N LEU A 74 2.50 -15.63 10.94
CA LEU A 74 3.62 -14.78 11.39
C LEU A 74 4.90 -15.61 11.52
N ASP A 75 4.84 -16.76 12.19
CA ASP A 75 5.98 -17.65 12.33
C ASP A 75 6.54 -18.14 10.98
N ALA A 76 5.66 -18.45 10.03
CA ALA A 76 6.08 -18.88 8.69
C ALA A 76 6.86 -17.76 7.97
N MET A 77 6.36 -16.51 8.03
CA MET A 77 7.03 -15.35 7.44
C MET A 77 8.37 -15.05 8.13
N LEU A 78 8.44 -15.11 9.46
CA LEU A 78 9.68 -14.90 10.22
C LEU A 78 10.72 -15.95 9.89
N ARG A 79 10.35 -17.25 9.90
CA ARG A 79 11.24 -18.36 9.50
C ARG A 79 11.73 -18.19 8.07
N PHE A 80 10.85 -17.79 7.15
CA PHE A 80 11.24 -17.56 5.77
C PHE A 80 12.31 -16.48 5.67
N LEU A 81 12.10 -15.30 6.23
CA LEU A 81 13.08 -14.23 6.19
C LEU A 81 14.37 -14.64 6.90
N HIS A 82 14.30 -15.35 8.02
CA HIS A 82 15.50 -15.83 8.70
C HIS A 82 16.36 -16.76 7.82
N ALA A 83 15.71 -17.66 7.09
CA ALA A 83 16.37 -18.60 6.21
C ALA A 83 16.85 -17.99 4.87
N HIS A 84 16.32 -16.85 4.47
CA HIS A 84 16.57 -16.25 3.16
C HIS A 84 17.11 -14.81 3.28
N PRO A 85 18.40 -14.62 3.59
CA PRO A 85 18.97 -13.29 3.86
C PRO A 85 18.97 -12.33 2.65
N ALA A 86 18.80 -12.82 1.42
CA ALA A 86 18.64 -11.97 0.23
C ALA A 86 17.28 -11.27 0.16
N HIS A 87 16.27 -11.76 0.89
CA HIS A 87 14.95 -11.17 0.93
C HIS A 87 14.83 -10.12 2.03
N ALA A 88 14.46 -8.92 1.65
CA ALA A 88 14.17 -7.81 2.57
C ALA A 88 12.76 -7.92 3.16
N ALA A 89 11.82 -8.46 2.40
CA ALA A 89 10.42 -8.53 2.80
C ALA A 89 9.73 -9.81 2.31
N VAL A 90 8.65 -10.16 3.00
CA VAL A 90 7.78 -11.27 2.61
C VAL A 90 6.31 -10.88 2.85
N ALA A 91 5.46 -11.20 1.87
CA ALA A 91 4.03 -11.04 1.94
C ALA A 91 3.31 -12.40 1.99
N PRO A 92 2.22 -12.53 2.76
CA PRO A 92 1.40 -13.71 2.82
C PRO A 92 0.41 -13.78 1.65
N ARG A 93 -0.26 -14.92 1.50
CA ARG A 93 -1.47 -15.03 0.70
C ARG A 93 -2.62 -14.31 1.39
N MET A 94 -3.24 -13.40 0.66
CA MET A 94 -4.45 -12.75 1.12
C MET A 94 -5.69 -13.51 0.66
N VAL A 95 -6.64 -13.68 1.56
CA VAL A 95 -7.92 -14.31 1.29
C VAL A 95 -9.06 -13.39 1.73
N ASP A 96 -10.22 -13.54 1.13
CA ASP A 96 -11.45 -12.90 1.58
C ASP A 96 -12.10 -13.68 2.73
N SER A 97 -13.25 -13.20 3.22
CA SER A 97 -14.02 -13.85 4.30
C SER A 97 -14.55 -15.24 3.94
N THR A 98 -14.57 -15.61 2.65
CA THR A 98 -14.94 -16.97 2.19
C THR A 98 -13.75 -17.90 2.14
N GLY A 99 -12.52 -17.37 2.30
CA GLY A 99 -11.27 -18.11 2.14
C GLY A 99 -10.75 -18.14 0.69
N ALA A 100 -11.41 -17.46 -0.24
CA ALA A 100 -10.94 -17.36 -1.63
C ALA A 100 -9.72 -16.45 -1.73
N THR A 101 -8.74 -16.86 -2.52
CA THR A 101 -7.51 -16.08 -2.74
C THR A 101 -7.83 -14.76 -3.43
N ARG A 102 -7.34 -13.66 -2.86
CA ARG A 102 -7.41 -12.33 -3.45
C ARG A 102 -6.19 -12.10 -4.34
N HIS A 103 -6.43 -11.73 -5.59
CA HIS A 103 -5.37 -11.45 -6.56
C HIS A 103 -4.89 -9.99 -6.42
N GLU A 104 -4.12 -9.71 -5.37
CA GLU A 104 -3.67 -8.36 -5.01
C GLU A 104 -2.16 -8.15 -5.25
N LEU A 105 -1.46 -9.16 -5.78
CA LEU A 105 -0.08 -8.98 -6.22
C LEU A 105 -0.03 -8.11 -7.47
N MET A 106 0.94 -7.24 -7.53
CA MET A 106 1.16 -6.36 -8.68
C MET A 106 2.64 -6.35 -9.07
N ASN A 107 2.93 -5.90 -10.28
CA ASN A 107 4.29 -5.56 -10.67
C ASN A 107 4.52 -4.06 -10.48
N LEU A 108 5.77 -3.64 -10.36
CA LEU A 108 6.10 -2.23 -10.26
C LEU A 108 5.63 -1.49 -11.53
N PRO A 109 4.98 -0.32 -11.38
CA PRO A 109 4.49 0.43 -12.52
C PRO A 109 5.65 0.99 -13.35
N ARG A 110 5.43 1.11 -14.67
CA ARG A 110 6.31 1.78 -15.62
C ARG A 110 5.83 3.20 -15.88
N CYS A 111 6.65 4.01 -16.53
CA CYS A 111 6.30 5.37 -16.90
C CYS A 111 4.94 5.47 -17.63
N SER A 112 4.63 4.53 -18.52
CA SER A 112 3.39 4.49 -19.31
C SER A 112 2.18 3.85 -18.59
N THR A 113 2.38 3.21 -17.44
CA THR A 113 1.32 2.49 -16.72
C THR A 113 0.09 3.35 -16.47
N PRO A 114 0.19 4.65 -16.02
CA PRO A 114 -0.99 5.47 -15.80
C PRO A 114 -1.87 5.63 -17.04
N PHE A 115 -1.27 5.76 -18.23
CA PHE A 115 -2.01 5.90 -19.47
C PHE A 115 -2.85 4.64 -19.77
N TRP A 116 -2.22 3.46 -19.67
CA TRP A 116 -2.90 2.18 -19.93
C TRP A 116 -3.94 1.82 -18.86
N HIS A 117 -3.87 2.42 -17.68
CA HIS A 117 -4.85 2.25 -16.61
C HIS A 117 -6.05 3.20 -16.76
N ALA A 118 -5.93 4.30 -17.50
CA ALA A 118 -7.01 5.28 -17.66
C ALA A 118 -8.29 4.65 -18.22
N ARG A 119 -9.44 4.94 -17.61
CA ARG A 119 -10.75 4.33 -17.91
C ARG A 119 -11.12 4.44 -19.41
N LEU A 120 -10.90 5.63 -20.00
CA LEU A 120 -11.19 5.85 -21.43
C LEU A 120 -10.28 5.02 -22.32
N VAL A 121 -9.00 4.89 -21.99
CA VAL A 121 -8.05 4.07 -22.74
C VAL A 121 -8.48 2.61 -22.70
N ARG A 122 -8.80 2.08 -21.51
CA ARG A 122 -9.28 0.71 -21.37
C ARG A 122 -10.60 0.44 -22.09
N ARG A 123 -11.51 1.41 -22.10
CA ARG A 123 -12.79 1.29 -22.81
C ARG A 123 -12.59 1.11 -24.33
N TRP A 124 -11.56 1.74 -24.94
CA TRP A 124 -11.33 1.72 -26.38
C TRP A 124 -10.36 0.62 -26.82
N TRP A 125 -9.34 0.32 -26.00
CA TRP A 125 -8.29 -0.65 -26.34
C TRP A 125 -8.32 -1.92 -25.48
N GLY A 126 -9.25 -2.04 -24.54
CA GLY A 126 -9.32 -3.18 -23.62
C GLY A 126 -8.14 -3.23 -22.64
N ASP A 127 -7.89 -4.42 -22.08
CA ASP A 127 -6.78 -4.66 -21.18
C ASP A 127 -5.49 -4.90 -21.96
N SER A 128 -4.69 -3.84 -22.08
CA SER A 128 -3.39 -3.87 -22.78
C SER A 128 -2.40 -4.84 -22.11
N ALA A 129 -1.32 -5.19 -22.82
CA ALA A 129 -0.23 -5.99 -22.25
C ALA A 129 0.38 -5.33 -21.02
N GLU A 130 0.52 -3.99 -21.00
CA GLU A 130 1.03 -3.26 -19.83
C GLU A 130 0.05 -3.30 -18.66
N TRP A 131 -1.25 -3.20 -18.91
CA TRP A 131 -2.27 -3.33 -17.87
C TRP A 131 -2.22 -4.72 -17.22
N LYS A 132 -2.18 -5.78 -18.06
CA LYS A 132 -2.09 -7.18 -17.59
C LYS A 132 -0.80 -7.42 -16.81
N ARG A 133 0.34 -6.90 -17.32
CA ARG A 133 1.62 -6.97 -16.62
C ARG A 133 1.55 -6.31 -15.25
N TRP A 134 1.06 -5.06 -15.19
CA TRP A 134 1.00 -4.33 -13.92
C TRP A 134 0.14 -5.06 -12.88
N HIS A 135 -0.97 -5.65 -13.29
CA HIS A 135 -1.85 -6.44 -12.41
C HIS A 135 -1.33 -7.87 -12.15
N ALA A 136 -0.12 -8.19 -12.59
CA ALA A 136 0.55 -9.48 -12.36
C ALA A 136 -0.37 -10.70 -12.65
N LEU A 137 -1.16 -10.64 -13.74
CA LEU A 137 -2.18 -11.67 -14.04
C LEU A 137 -1.61 -13.05 -14.37
N ASP A 138 -0.29 -13.13 -14.59
CA ASP A 138 0.47 -14.35 -14.86
C ASP A 138 1.04 -14.99 -13.59
N VAL A 139 0.89 -14.34 -12.43
CA VAL A 139 1.42 -14.88 -11.17
C VAL A 139 0.50 -15.97 -10.61
N ASP A 140 1.10 -17.14 -10.34
CA ASP A 140 0.42 -18.24 -9.66
C ASP A 140 0.41 -17.99 -8.14
N HIS A 141 -0.75 -17.67 -7.60
CA HIS A 141 -0.94 -17.37 -6.18
C HIS A 141 -0.90 -18.60 -5.26
N GLU A 142 -0.82 -19.81 -5.81
CA GLU A 142 -0.61 -21.03 -5.02
C GLU A 142 0.87 -21.39 -4.86
N ARG A 143 1.77 -20.66 -5.54
CA ARG A 143 3.21 -20.93 -5.53
C ARG A 143 3.99 -19.81 -4.86
N MET A 144 4.96 -20.21 -4.05
CA MET A 144 5.96 -19.28 -3.52
C MET A 144 6.85 -18.75 -4.66
N GLY A 145 7.16 -17.45 -4.62
CA GLY A 145 8.02 -16.82 -5.61
C GLY A 145 8.46 -15.43 -5.22
N ASN A 146 9.37 -14.87 -6.01
CA ASN A 146 9.70 -13.46 -5.92
C ASN A 146 8.62 -12.64 -6.61
N VAL A 147 8.22 -11.56 -5.98
CA VAL A 147 7.21 -10.62 -6.49
C VAL A 147 7.77 -9.20 -6.52
N GLU A 148 7.22 -8.36 -7.40
CA GLU A 148 7.70 -6.99 -7.47
C GLU A 148 7.02 -6.09 -6.44
N GLN A 149 5.70 -6.21 -6.29
CA GLN A 149 4.93 -5.34 -5.40
C GLN A 149 3.72 -6.10 -4.83
N PRO A 150 3.84 -6.67 -3.64
CA PRO A 150 2.69 -7.13 -2.87
C PRO A 150 2.02 -5.92 -2.18
N PRO A 151 0.73 -6.02 -1.79
CA PRO A 151 0.03 -4.95 -1.10
C PRO A 151 0.62 -4.70 0.30
N GLY A 152 0.68 -3.43 0.70
CA GLY A 152 1.12 -3.01 2.02
C GLY A 152 0.18 -3.38 3.17
N ALA A 153 -0.96 -4.01 2.88
CA ALA A 153 -1.95 -4.43 3.87
C ALA A 153 -1.40 -5.48 4.85
N CYS A 154 -0.47 -6.34 4.40
CA CYS A 154 0.32 -7.22 5.26
C CYS A 154 1.69 -7.48 4.61
N LEU A 155 2.74 -6.90 5.17
CA LEU A 155 4.10 -7.04 4.68
C LEU A 155 5.08 -7.09 5.84
N LEU A 156 5.81 -8.20 5.99
CA LEU A 156 6.90 -8.33 6.96
C LEU A 156 8.20 -7.89 6.33
N VAL A 157 8.87 -6.89 6.92
CA VAL A 157 10.09 -6.25 6.39
C VAL A 157 11.22 -6.38 7.42
N ARG A 158 12.44 -6.65 6.97
CA ARG A 158 13.64 -6.56 7.82
C ARG A 158 13.88 -5.12 8.23
N ARG A 159 14.12 -4.89 9.49
CA ARG A 159 14.42 -3.55 10.01
C ARG A 159 15.63 -2.92 9.33
N THR A 160 16.70 -3.68 9.15
CA THR A 160 17.92 -3.18 8.48
C THR A 160 17.67 -2.72 7.05
N ASP A 161 16.84 -3.43 6.29
CA ASP A 161 16.49 -3.05 4.91
C ASP A 161 15.49 -1.89 4.87
N TRP A 162 14.57 -1.83 5.83
CA TRP A 162 13.69 -0.68 6.04
C TRP A 162 14.49 0.61 6.30
N ASP A 163 15.44 0.55 7.22
CA ASP A 163 16.27 1.70 7.57
C ASP A 163 17.16 2.14 6.41
N LEU A 164 17.73 1.18 5.66
CA LEU A 164 18.56 1.46 4.48
C LEU A 164 17.79 2.13 3.35
N CYS A 165 16.54 1.71 3.09
CA CYS A 165 15.73 2.31 2.02
C CYS A 165 14.96 3.55 2.50
N GLY A 166 15.01 3.90 3.79
CA GLY A 166 14.31 5.05 4.37
C GLY A 166 12.82 4.82 4.60
N GLY A 167 12.35 3.56 4.59
CA GLY A 167 10.95 3.19 4.82
C GLY A 167 10.00 3.64 3.71
N VAL A 168 8.73 3.87 4.06
CA VAL A 168 7.71 4.39 3.13
C VAL A 168 7.89 5.90 2.90
N ASP A 169 7.48 6.40 1.73
CA ASP A 169 7.69 7.81 1.35
C ASP A 169 6.57 8.72 1.88
N PRO A 170 6.87 9.67 2.79
CA PRO A 170 5.89 10.56 3.41
C PRO A 170 5.23 11.56 2.45
N SER A 171 5.70 11.69 1.22
CA SER A 171 5.10 12.55 0.20
C SER A 171 3.81 11.97 -0.38
N MET A 172 3.57 10.67 -0.22
CA MET A 172 2.35 9.96 -0.58
C MET A 172 1.54 9.67 0.69
N GLN A 173 0.23 9.89 0.64
CA GLN A 173 -0.61 9.81 1.84
C GLN A 173 -1.14 8.40 2.11
N LEU A 174 -1.58 7.71 1.08
CA LEU A 174 -2.32 6.45 1.21
C LEU A 174 -1.85 5.39 0.21
N PHE A 175 -1.64 5.80 -1.05
CA PHE A 175 -1.30 4.91 -2.15
C PHE A 175 0.14 5.09 -2.58
N PHE A 176 0.69 4.09 -3.28
CA PHE A 176 2.02 4.09 -3.88
C PHE A 176 3.21 4.18 -2.90
N SER A 177 3.02 4.41 -1.61
CA SER A 177 4.13 4.42 -0.65
C SER A 177 4.69 3.01 -0.38
N ASP A 178 3.85 1.98 -0.42
CA ASP A 178 4.24 0.57 -0.42
C ASP A 178 4.90 0.15 -1.74
N VAL A 179 4.41 0.67 -2.87
CA VAL A 179 5.01 0.50 -4.20
C VAL A 179 6.42 1.09 -4.22
N GLU A 180 6.59 2.30 -3.69
CA GLU A 180 7.88 2.99 -3.59
C GLU A 180 8.84 2.25 -2.66
N LEU A 181 8.37 1.73 -1.52
CA LEU A 181 9.16 0.88 -0.63
C LEU A 181 9.72 -0.33 -1.40
N CYS A 182 8.85 -1.07 -2.10
CA CYS A 182 9.27 -2.24 -2.88
C CYS A 182 10.27 -1.88 -4.00
N ALA A 183 10.06 -0.73 -4.66
CA ALA A 183 10.97 -0.25 -5.69
C ALA A 183 12.36 0.10 -5.13
N ARG A 184 12.43 0.78 -3.97
CA ARG A 184 13.70 1.09 -3.29
C ARG A 184 14.42 -0.16 -2.78
N LEU A 185 13.69 -1.12 -2.23
CA LEU A 185 14.29 -2.41 -1.83
C LEU A 185 14.93 -3.11 -3.04
N ARG A 186 14.25 -3.10 -4.19
CA ARG A 186 14.80 -3.67 -5.44
C ARG A 186 16.05 -2.92 -5.92
N GLU A 187 16.10 -1.60 -5.81
CA GLU A 187 17.29 -0.78 -6.15
C GLU A 187 18.48 -1.11 -5.26
N LEU A 188 18.25 -1.51 -4.01
CA LEU A 188 19.28 -2.05 -3.11
C LEU A 188 19.67 -3.51 -3.43
N GLY A 189 19.17 -4.09 -4.53
CA GLY A 189 19.40 -5.49 -4.89
C GLY A 189 18.69 -6.49 -3.99
N ARG A 190 17.68 -6.05 -3.23
CA ARG A 190 16.93 -6.90 -2.30
C ARG A 190 15.69 -7.49 -2.98
N LEU A 191 15.28 -8.66 -2.52
CA LEU A 191 14.13 -9.39 -3.04
C LEU A 191 12.94 -9.22 -2.09
N VAL A 192 11.73 -9.28 -2.67
CA VAL A 192 10.47 -9.40 -1.95
C VAL A 192 9.84 -10.74 -2.31
N ALA A 193 9.47 -11.52 -1.31
CA ALA A 193 8.87 -12.84 -1.52
C ALA A 193 7.35 -12.81 -1.32
N TYR A 194 6.68 -13.70 -2.02
CA TYR A 194 5.31 -14.13 -1.74
C TYR A 194 5.32 -15.54 -1.15
N LEU A 195 4.70 -15.72 0.01
CA LEU A 195 4.68 -16.97 0.76
C LEU A 195 3.23 -17.45 0.98
N PRO A 196 2.68 -18.29 0.08
CA PRO A 196 1.28 -18.72 0.17
C PRO A 196 0.98 -19.62 1.39
N ALA A 197 2.01 -20.20 2.02
CA ALA A 197 1.86 -20.95 3.26
C ALA A 197 1.48 -20.06 4.48
N ALA A 198 1.81 -18.76 4.42
CA ALA A 198 1.28 -17.76 5.34
C ALA A 198 -0.02 -17.20 4.78
N VAL A 199 -1.07 -17.14 5.58
CA VAL A 199 -2.41 -16.71 5.14
C VAL A 199 -2.93 -15.58 6.01
N VAL A 200 -3.45 -14.55 5.36
CA VAL A 200 -4.08 -13.40 6.02
C VAL A 200 -5.45 -13.17 5.39
N GLU A 201 -6.47 -13.08 6.22
CA GLU A 201 -7.78 -12.63 5.78
C GLU A 201 -7.77 -11.11 5.73
N HIS A 202 -8.20 -10.54 4.60
CA HIS A 202 -8.29 -9.10 4.38
C HIS A 202 -9.71 -8.75 3.98
N ALA A 203 -10.44 -8.06 4.85
CA ALA A 203 -11.82 -7.65 4.57
C ALA A 203 -11.91 -6.73 3.34
N GLY A 204 -10.87 -5.94 3.14
CA GLY A 204 -10.68 -5.08 1.97
C GLY A 204 -11.64 -3.90 1.90
N GLY A 205 -11.08 -2.69 1.91
CA GLY A 205 -11.85 -1.48 1.63
C GLY A 205 -12.67 -0.91 2.77
N ALA A 206 -12.66 -1.48 3.97
CA ALA A 206 -13.45 -0.97 5.09
C ALA A 206 -13.09 0.49 5.43
N SER A 207 -11.80 0.81 5.48
CA SER A 207 -11.32 2.17 5.77
C SER A 207 -11.43 3.12 4.56
N THR A 208 -11.39 2.59 3.34
CA THR A 208 -11.41 3.38 2.10
C THR A 208 -12.82 3.63 1.57
N ALA A 209 -13.76 2.74 1.85
CA ALA A 209 -15.16 2.88 1.42
C ALA A 209 -15.87 4.11 2.01
N GLN A 210 -15.40 4.62 3.14
CA GLN A 210 -15.96 5.80 3.82
C GLN A 210 -15.32 7.12 3.34
N ARG A 211 -14.27 7.07 2.50
CA ARG A 211 -13.57 8.28 2.04
C ARG A 211 -14.25 8.88 0.81
N THR A 212 -14.66 10.12 0.92
CA THR A 212 -15.21 10.90 -0.19
C THR A 212 -14.13 11.48 -1.11
N ASP A 213 -12.87 11.42 -0.70
CA ASP A 213 -11.69 11.95 -1.44
C ASP A 213 -10.78 10.84 -2.00
N PHE A 214 -11.24 9.58 -2.01
CA PHE A 214 -10.44 8.41 -2.40
C PHE A 214 -9.76 8.59 -3.77
N ALA A 215 -10.53 8.95 -4.80
CA ALA A 215 -9.99 9.12 -6.13
C ALA A 215 -9.02 10.32 -6.23
N ALA A 216 -9.31 11.40 -5.51
CA ALA A 216 -8.42 12.57 -5.45
C ALA A 216 -7.05 12.22 -4.86
N VAL A 217 -7.04 11.48 -3.74
CA VAL A 217 -5.82 10.97 -3.10
C VAL A 217 -5.09 9.99 -4.00
N TRP A 218 -5.82 9.04 -4.64
CA TRP A 218 -5.25 8.09 -5.60
C TRP A 218 -4.51 8.81 -6.74
N HIS A 219 -5.16 9.77 -7.39
CA HIS A 219 -4.55 10.49 -8.51
C HIS A 219 -3.36 11.33 -8.09
N ARG A 220 -3.43 11.98 -6.92
CA ARG A 220 -2.32 12.77 -6.37
C ARG A 220 -1.11 11.90 -6.04
N ASP A 221 -1.31 10.80 -5.31
CA ASP A 221 -0.22 9.92 -4.89
C ASP A 221 0.40 9.22 -6.12
N ARG A 222 -0.42 8.82 -7.11
CA ARG A 222 0.04 8.31 -8.42
C ARG A 222 0.90 9.33 -9.16
N TYR A 223 0.47 10.59 -9.20
CA TYR A 223 1.26 11.67 -9.82
C TYR A 223 2.58 11.85 -9.08
N THR A 224 2.56 11.88 -7.76
CA THR A 224 3.75 12.02 -6.91
C THR A 224 4.75 10.90 -7.19
N TYR A 225 4.31 9.65 -7.15
CA TYR A 225 5.15 8.49 -7.46
C TYR A 225 5.78 8.59 -8.86
N HIS A 226 4.96 8.84 -9.90
CA HIS A 226 5.47 8.87 -11.27
C HIS A 226 6.37 10.06 -11.55
N SER A 227 6.13 11.20 -10.92
CA SER A 227 7.01 12.38 -11.05
C SER A 227 8.38 12.15 -10.40
N GLN A 228 8.41 11.50 -9.25
CA GLN A 228 9.66 11.17 -8.57
C GLN A 228 10.46 10.08 -9.31
N ARG A 229 9.78 9.03 -9.76
CA ARG A 229 10.42 7.88 -10.41
C ARG A 229 10.84 8.11 -11.86
N PHE A 230 10.06 8.86 -12.62
CA PHE A 230 10.22 8.99 -14.07
C PHE A 230 10.34 10.46 -14.52
N GLY A 231 10.51 11.37 -13.56
CA GLY A 231 10.66 12.79 -13.84
C GLY A 231 9.49 13.39 -14.62
N PHE A 232 9.80 14.33 -15.53
CA PHE A 232 8.78 15.04 -16.31
C PHE A 232 7.89 14.10 -17.14
N ALA A 233 8.46 13.05 -17.75
CA ALA A 233 7.69 12.10 -18.56
C ALA A 233 6.64 11.34 -17.73
N GLY A 234 7.02 10.89 -16.53
CA GLY A 234 6.10 10.24 -15.59
C GLY A 234 5.02 11.18 -15.09
N ALA A 235 5.41 12.41 -14.70
CA ALA A 235 4.49 13.45 -14.27
C ALA A 235 3.44 13.77 -15.35
N LEU A 236 3.89 13.97 -16.59
CA LEU A 236 3.01 14.24 -17.72
C LEU A 236 2.05 13.08 -18.01
N CYS A 237 2.56 11.84 -18.02
CA CYS A 237 1.75 10.65 -18.24
C CYS A 237 0.67 10.50 -17.14
N ALA A 238 1.04 10.64 -15.86
CA ALA A 238 0.11 10.56 -14.75
C ALA A 238 -0.92 11.70 -14.77
N TRP A 239 -0.53 12.90 -15.10
CA TRP A 239 -1.42 14.06 -15.22
C TRP A 239 -2.43 13.90 -16.34
N LEU A 240 -1.98 13.54 -17.56
CA LEU A 240 -2.86 13.30 -18.71
C LEU A 240 -3.85 12.18 -18.42
N SER A 241 -3.39 11.07 -17.84
CA SER A 241 -4.28 9.94 -17.52
C SER A 241 -5.31 10.32 -16.46
N SER A 242 -4.95 11.17 -15.48
CA SER A 242 -5.90 11.69 -14.48
C SER A 242 -6.95 12.59 -15.12
N GLY A 243 -6.56 13.39 -16.13
CA GLY A 243 -7.50 14.20 -16.92
C GLY A 243 -8.48 13.34 -17.73
N LEU A 244 -8.01 12.21 -18.31
CA LEU A 244 -8.87 11.25 -19.01
C LEU A 244 -9.87 10.58 -18.05
N ASP A 245 -9.43 10.22 -16.83
CA ASP A 245 -10.30 9.63 -15.82
C ASP A 245 -11.34 10.65 -15.32
N LEU A 246 -10.95 11.92 -15.13
CA LEU A 246 -11.88 13.01 -14.80
C LEU A 246 -12.91 13.22 -15.92
N ALA A 247 -12.49 13.24 -17.19
CA ALA A 247 -13.40 13.35 -18.33
C ALA A 247 -14.39 12.18 -18.38
N ALA A 248 -13.92 10.96 -18.16
CA ALA A 248 -14.78 9.78 -18.05
C ALA A 248 -15.79 9.90 -16.91
N HIS A 249 -15.37 10.43 -15.77
CA HIS A 249 -16.21 10.66 -14.60
C HIS A 249 -17.34 11.67 -14.91
N LEU A 250 -17.00 12.78 -15.54
CA LEU A 250 -17.97 13.83 -15.90
C LEU A 250 -19.02 13.35 -16.93
N VAL A 251 -18.64 12.44 -17.83
CA VAL A 251 -19.54 11.92 -18.87
C VAL A 251 -20.44 10.80 -18.33
N SER A 252 -19.92 9.95 -17.44
CA SER A 252 -20.62 8.70 -17.04
C SER A 252 -21.75 8.89 -16.05
N ARG A 253 -21.81 10.02 -15.31
CA ARG A 253 -22.78 10.28 -14.20
C ARG A 253 -22.96 9.12 -13.21
N ALA A 254 -22.15 8.08 -13.30
CA ALA A 254 -22.35 6.79 -12.65
C ALA A 254 -21.51 6.58 -11.38
N THR A 255 -20.71 7.55 -10.98
CA THR A 255 -19.83 7.42 -9.81
C THR A 255 -20.33 8.27 -8.66
N PRO A 256 -20.38 7.75 -7.42
CA PRO A 256 -20.85 8.47 -6.25
C PRO A 256 -19.91 9.58 -5.77
N GLU A 257 -18.69 9.64 -6.30
CA GLU A 257 -17.70 10.62 -5.88
C GLU A 257 -17.93 12.00 -6.51
N PRO A 258 -17.78 13.08 -5.75
CA PRO A 258 -17.95 14.43 -6.27
C PRO A 258 -16.80 14.78 -7.25
N ALA A 259 -17.16 15.36 -8.41
CA ALA A 259 -16.18 15.76 -9.43
C ALA A 259 -15.24 16.90 -8.97
N LEU A 260 -15.66 17.73 -8.04
CA LEU A 260 -14.91 18.92 -7.60
C LEU A 260 -13.57 18.58 -6.93
N PRO A 261 -13.45 17.61 -5.99
CA PRO A 261 -12.16 17.20 -5.45
C PRO A 261 -11.20 16.65 -6.50
N LEU A 262 -11.71 15.91 -7.49
CA LEU A 262 -10.90 15.40 -8.60
C LEU A 262 -10.37 16.54 -9.47
N LEU A 263 -11.21 17.50 -9.83
CA LEU A 263 -10.84 18.66 -10.66
C LEU A 263 -9.80 19.51 -9.95
N THR A 264 -10.01 19.87 -8.68
CA THR A 264 -9.07 20.69 -7.91
C THR A 264 -7.73 19.99 -7.74
N THR A 265 -7.73 18.70 -7.48
CA THR A 265 -6.53 17.89 -7.39
C THR A 265 -5.78 17.85 -8.72
N TRP A 266 -6.48 17.60 -9.83
CA TRP A 266 -5.89 17.57 -11.17
C TRP A 266 -5.24 18.90 -11.56
N LEU A 267 -5.89 20.03 -11.30
CA LEU A 267 -5.36 21.36 -11.56
C LEU A 267 -4.14 21.69 -10.68
N ALA A 268 -4.09 21.18 -9.46
CA ALA A 268 -3.00 21.44 -8.53
C ALA A 268 -1.73 20.61 -8.78
N MET A 269 -1.83 19.44 -9.45
CA MET A 269 -0.72 18.52 -9.65
C MET A 269 0.55 19.15 -10.24
N PRO A 270 0.49 19.92 -11.34
CA PRO A 270 1.70 20.50 -11.95
C PRO A 270 2.41 21.54 -11.07
N TRP A 271 1.72 22.10 -10.10
CA TRP A 271 2.19 23.23 -9.29
C TRP A 271 2.58 22.80 -7.87
N GLY A 272 2.11 21.63 -7.41
CA GLY A 272 2.27 21.15 -6.02
C GLY A 272 3.65 20.60 -5.68
N GLN A 273 4.53 20.39 -6.67
CA GLN A 273 5.86 19.83 -6.48
C GLN A 273 6.98 20.76 -6.96
N ARG A 274 7.04 21.97 -6.41
CA ARG A 274 8.35 22.62 -6.39
C ARG A 274 9.14 21.96 -5.28
N SER A 275 10.07 21.08 -5.70
CA SER A 275 11.05 20.41 -4.88
C SER A 275 11.55 21.30 -3.74
N ARG A 276 11.41 20.85 -2.51
CA ARG A 276 12.35 21.25 -1.48
C ARG A 276 13.63 20.44 -1.80
N ALA A 277 14.53 21.10 -2.55
CA ALA A 277 15.92 20.71 -2.63
C ALA A 277 16.59 20.86 -1.26
#